data_ab859d040689611cdbba9d0f801a41ec
#
_entry.id   ab859d040689611cdbba9d0f801a41ec
#
_cell.length_a   1.000
_cell.length_b   1.000
_cell.length_c   1.000
_cell.angle_alpha   90.00
_cell.angle_beta   90.00
_cell.angle_gamma   90.00
#
_symmetry.space_group_name_H-M   'P 1'
#
loop_
_entity.id
_entity.type
_entity.pdbx_description
1 polymer ?
#
loop_
_entity_poly.entity_id
_entity_poly.type
_entity_poly.pdbx_seq_one_letter_code
_entity_poly.pdbx_strand_id
1 'polypeptide(L)'
;LLYYLDFDFFEKYGRSVTGDEYLRFQYGPVPRMGEKILKRMAGKEIKITKRKVAEGLNDQMHIEALKDFDVNVFTKEELLMLEEIADKWEKFTGTEMKNASHGEAPWIATKQDEVIDYNLAYYRNKYGEMAKI
;
A
#
# COMPACT_ATOMS: atom_id res chain seq x y z
N LEU A 1 0.05 -2.79 0.99
CA LEU A 1 -0.46 -3.18 -0.34
C LEU A 1 -0.98 -2.00 -1.15
N LEU A 2 -1.78 -1.13 -0.54
CA LEU A 2 -2.36 0.02 -1.25
C LEU A 2 -1.32 0.94 -1.89
N TYR A 3 -0.20 1.17 -1.19
CA TYR A 3 0.91 1.95 -1.73
C TYR A 3 1.41 1.35 -3.05
N TYR A 4 1.66 0.05 -3.09
CA TYR A 4 2.11 -0.61 -4.30
C TYR A 4 1.06 -0.59 -5.41
N LEU A 5 -0.20 -0.77 -5.07
CA LEU A 5 -1.29 -0.65 -6.04
C LEU A 5 -1.26 0.73 -6.72
N ASP A 6 -1.23 1.80 -5.94
CA ASP A 6 -1.30 3.15 -6.47
C ASP A 6 -0.01 3.58 -7.18
N PHE A 7 1.15 3.27 -6.61
CA PHE A 7 2.43 3.69 -7.21
C PHE A 7 2.80 2.86 -8.43
N ASP A 8 2.55 1.56 -8.44
CA ASP A 8 2.78 0.73 -9.63
C ASP A 8 1.84 1.13 -10.76
N PHE A 9 0.59 1.42 -10.45
CA PHE A 9 -0.38 1.87 -11.44
C PHE A 9 -0.01 3.25 -11.99
N PHE A 10 0.41 4.17 -11.12
CA PHE A 10 0.87 5.49 -11.53
C PHE A 10 2.09 5.41 -12.44
N GLU A 11 3.06 4.58 -12.12
CA GLU A 11 4.25 4.36 -12.95
C GLU A 11 3.89 3.90 -14.36
N LYS A 12 2.86 3.07 -14.49
CA LYS A 12 2.44 2.49 -15.76
C LYS A 12 1.49 3.40 -16.55
N TYR A 13 0.57 4.07 -15.88
CA TYR A 13 -0.54 4.79 -16.53
C TYR A 13 -0.60 6.29 -16.23
N GLY A 14 0.24 6.82 -15.37
CA GLY A 14 0.28 8.25 -15.04
C GLY A 14 -0.81 8.74 -14.09
N ARG A 15 -1.57 7.84 -13.46
CA ARG A 15 -2.57 8.15 -12.44
C ARG A 15 -2.62 7.05 -11.39
N SER A 16 -3.13 7.36 -10.21
CA SER A 16 -3.36 6.36 -9.16
C SER A 16 -4.70 5.66 -9.34
N VAL A 17 -4.90 4.54 -8.65
CA VAL A 17 -6.18 3.83 -8.60
C VAL A 17 -7.13 4.50 -7.61
N THR A 18 -6.67 4.74 -6.38
CA THR A 18 -7.52 5.24 -5.29
C THR A 18 -7.68 6.75 -5.26
N GLY A 19 -6.74 7.49 -5.81
CA GLY A 19 -6.69 8.96 -5.71
C GLY A 19 -6.21 9.48 -4.36
N ASP A 20 -5.79 8.60 -3.46
CA ASP A 20 -5.33 9.01 -2.12
C ASP A 20 -3.89 9.51 -2.16
N GLU A 21 -3.55 10.34 -1.18
CA GLU A 21 -2.18 10.76 -0.91
C GLU A 21 -1.54 9.82 0.11
N TYR A 22 -0.24 9.59 -0.02
CA TYR A 22 0.52 8.76 0.92
C TYR A 22 1.48 9.61 1.72
N LEU A 23 1.52 9.35 3.03
CA LEU A 23 2.42 10.03 3.97
C LEU A 23 3.54 9.09 4.36
N ARG A 24 4.74 9.61 4.50
CA ARG A 24 5.85 8.85 5.03
C ARG A 24 5.74 8.75 6.56
N PHE A 25 5.15 7.67 7.06
CA PHE A 25 5.12 7.36 8.48
C PHE A 25 6.19 6.32 8.84
N GLN A 26 6.44 6.14 10.13
CA GLN A 26 7.54 5.34 10.66
C GLN A 26 7.66 3.94 10.05
N TYR A 27 6.53 3.27 9.81
CA TYR A 27 6.51 1.88 9.35
C TYR A 27 6.19 1.72 7.85
N GLY A 28 6.13 2.78 7.12
CA GLY A 28 5.91 2.76 5.69
C GLY A 28 4.99 3.86 5.18
N PRO A 29 4.76 3.87 3.87
CA PRO A 29 3.81 4.79 3.26
C PRO A 29 2.38 4.46 3.70
N VAL A 30 1.67 5.45 4.21
CA VAL A 30 0.30 5.30 4.74
C VAL A 30 -0.66 6.19 3.94
N PRO A 31 -1.77 5.63 3.42
CA PRO A 31 -2.78 6.43 2.72
C PRO A 31 -3.46 7.38 3.72
N ARG A 32 -3.55 8.66 3.36
CA ARG A 32 -4.10 9.71 4.23
C ARG A 32 -5.51 9.41 4.72
N MET A 33 -6.37 8.92 3.82
CA MET A 33 -7.76 8.62 4.12
C MET A 33 -8.01 7.17 4.54
N GLY A 34 -6.98 6.33 4.51
CA GLY A 34 -7.11 4.89 4.71
C GLY A 34 -7.78 4.50 6.02
N GLU A 35 -7.32 5.05 7.14
CA GLU A 35 -7.89 4.75 8.47
C GLU A 35 -9.36 5.17 8.58
N LYS A 36 -9.69 6.35 8.08
CA LYS A 36 -11.05 6.87 8.10
C LYS A 36 -11.99 6.02 7.26
N ILE A 37 -11.55 5.58 6.09
CA ILE A 37 -12.32 4.70 5.20
C ILE A 37 -12.53 3.33 5.87
N LEU A 38 -11.49 2.73 6.44
CA LEU A 38 -11.60 1.46 7.15
C LEU A 38 -12.61 1.53 8.29
N LYS A 39 -12.59 2.60 9.07
CA LYS A 39 -13.57 2.81 10.16
C LYS A 39 -15.00 2.89 9.65
N ARG A 40 -15.23 3.52 8.51
CA ARG A 40 -16.57 3.59 7.88
C ARG A 40 -17.05 2.25 7.34
N MET A 41 -16.13 1.43 6.85
CA MET A 41 -16.44 0.13 6.29
C MET A 41 -16.62 -0.96 7.35
N ALA A 42 -16.04 -0.77 8.53
CA ALA A 42 -16.05 -1.77 9.60
C ALA A 42 -17.47 -2.13 10.04
N GLY A 43 -17.78 -3.44 10.07
CA GLY A 43 -19.08 -3.97 10.41
C GLY A 43 -20.09 -3.98 9.27
N LYS A 44 -19.75 -3.44 8.11
CA LYS A 44 -20.58 -3.40 6.90
C LYS A 44 -19.96 -4.21 5.77
N GLU A 45 -18.90 -3.69 5.17
CA GLU A 45 -18.20 -4.33 4.06
C GLU A 45 -17.02 -5.17 4.52
N ILE A 46 -16.44 -4.83 5.67
CA ILE A 46 -15.28 -5.52 6.24
C ILE A 46 -15.45 -5.77 7.73
N LYS A 47 -14.74 -6.77 8.22
CA LYS A 47 -14.56 -7.06 9.64
C LYS A 47 -13.11 -6.81 10.01
N ILE A 48 -12.88 -5.99 11.03
CA ILE A 48 -11.54 -5.70 11.54
C ILE A 48 -11.36 -6.40 12.88
N THR A 49 -10.34 -7.27 12.98
CA THR A 49 -9.97 -7.92 14.24
C THR A 49 -8.51 -7.62 14.55
N LYS A 50 -8.19 -7.48 15.82
CA LYS A 50 -6.82 -7.36 16.28
C LYS A 50 -6.35 -8.72 16.79
N ARG A 51 -5.22 -9.19 16.29
CA ARG A 51 -4.59 -10.44 16.72
C ARG A 51 -3.29 -10.15 17.42
N LYS A 52 -3.12 -10.73 18.62
CA LYS A 52 -1.86 -10.67 19.35
C LYS A 52 -0.89 -11.65 18.71
N VAL A 53 0.22 -11.16 18.18
CA VAL A 53 1.22 -11.98 17.47
C VAL A 53 2.23 -12.57 18.43
N ALA A 54 2.74 -11.74 19.36
CA ALA A 54 3.69 -12.15 20.40
C ALA A 54 3.69 -11.11 21.53
N GLU A 55 4.15 -11.51 22.72
CA GLU A 55 4.33 -10.58 23.83
C GLU A 55 5.36 -9.50 23.47
N GLY A 56 5.02 -8.24 23.80
CA GLY A 56 5.86 -7.08 23.54
C GLY A 56 5.80 -6.53 22.12
N LEU A 57 5.06 -7.16 21.20
CA LEU A 57 4.81 -6.65 19.85
C LEU A 57 3.43 -6.01 19.76
N ASN A 58 3.27 -5.06 18.82
CA ASN A 58 1.98 -4.48 18.50
C ASN A 58 1.01 -5.54 17.96
N ASP A 59 -0.27 -5.38 18.26
CA ASP A 59 -1.31 -6.25 17.72
C ASP A 59 -1.37 -6.15 16.20
N GLN A 60 -1.55 -7.28 15.55
CA GLN A 60 -1.76 -7.33 14.11
C GLN A 60 -3.23 -7.05 13.79
N MET A 61 -3.47 -6.07 12.92
CA MET A 61 -4.79 -5.82 12.37
C MET A 61 -5.08 -6.82 11.27
N HIS A 62 -6.18 -7.56 11.42
CA HIS A 62 -6.67 -8.47 10.38
C HIS A 62 -7.97 -7.92 9.79
N ILE A 63 -7.99 -7.76 8.47
CA ILE A 63 -9.13 -7.24 7.73
C ILE A 63 -9.71 -8.36 6.88
N GLU A 64 -11.00 -8.64 7.09
CA GLU A 64 -11.73 -9.68 6.38
C GLU A 64 -12.89 -9.07 5.61
N ALA A 65 -13.05 -9.46 4.35
CA ALA A 65 -14.17 -9.02 3.53
C ALA A 65 -15.47 -9.69 4.00
N LEU A 66 -16.52 -8.89 4.22
CA LEU A 66 -17.87 -9.38 4.52
C LEU A 66 -18.76 -9.43 3.29
N LYS A 67 -18.38 -8.72 2.23
CA LYS A 67 -19.09 -8.64 0.96
C LYS A 67 -18.10 -8.72 -0.18
N ASP A 68 -18.56 -9.19 -1.33
CA ASP A 68 -17.80 -9.08 -2.56
C ASP A 68 -17.76 -7.61 -3.00
N PHE A 69 -16.63 -7.20 -3.54
CA PHE A 69 -16.51 -5.84 -4.08
C PHE A 69 -17.19 -5.75 -5.45
N ASP A 70 -17.65 -4.52 -5.78
CA ASP A 70 -18.24 -4.25 -7.08
C ASP A 70 -17.14 -4.06 -8.13
N VAL A 71 -16.99 -5.04 -9.02
CA VAL A 71 -15.97 -4.99 -10.09
C VAL A 71 -16.20 -3.83 -11.08
N ASN A 72 -17.42 -3.32 -11.16
CA ASN A 72 -17.79 -2.27 -12.12
C ASN A 72 -17.26 -0.88 -11.72
N VAL A 73 -16.80 -0.70 -10.48
CA VAL A 73 -16.17 0.56 -10.05
C VAL A 73 -14.73 0.69 -10.55
N PHE A 74 -14.15 -0.39 -11.07
CA PHE A 74 -12.78 -0.42 -11.56
C PHE A 74 -12.71 -0.55 -13.08
N THR A 75 -11.68 0.03 -13.69
CA THR A 75 -11.35 -0.26 -15.07
C THR A 75 -10.72 -1.65 -15.18
N LYS A 76 -10.64 -2.18 -16.40
CA LYS A 76 -9.99 -3.47 -16.66
C LYS A 76 -8.51 -3.45 -16.21
N GLU A 77 -7.81 -2.38 -16.49
CA GLU A 77 -6.40 -2.19 -16.13
C GLU A 77 -6.22 -2.13 -14.61
N GLU A 78 -7.16 -1.50 -13.90
CA GLU A 78 -7.16 -1.45 -12.43
C GLU A 78 -7.37 -2.83 -11.81
N LEU A 79 -8.31 -3.62 -12.35
CA LEU A 79 -8.54 -4.99 -11.90
C LEU A 79 -7.33 -5.89 -12.11
N LEU A 80 -6.66 -5.78 -13.26
CA LEU A 80 -5.43 -6.52 -13.53
C LEU A 80 -4.33 -6.15 -12.53
N MET A 81 -4.18 -4.87 -12.22
CA MET A 81 -3.19 -4.43 -11.25
C MET A 81 -3.52 -4.93 -9.84
N LEU A 82 -4.78 -4.93 -9.43
CA LEU A 82 -5.21 -5.53 -8.16
C LEU A 82 -4.78 -6.99 -8.04
N GLU A 83 -5.00 -7.78 -9.09
CA GLU A 83 -4.59 -9.19 -9.13
C GLU A 83 -3.07 -9.34 -9.06
N GLU A 84 -2.33 -8.57 -9.84
CA GLU A 84 -0.86 -8.60 -9.85
C GLU A 84 -0.28 -8.28 -8.48
N ILE A 85 -0.79 -7.24 -7.81
CA ILE A 85 -0.33 -6.83 -6.49
C ILE A 85 -0.66 -7.89 -5.44
N ALA A 86 -1.88 -8.43 -5.47
CA ALA A 86 -2.29 -9.49 -4.55
C ALA A 86 -1.39 -10.74 -4.70
N ASP A 87 -1.16 -11.19 -5.91
CA ASP A 87 -0.33 -12.36 -6.19
C ASP A 87 1.14 -12.14 -5.82
N LYS A 88 1.67 -10.97 -6.15
CA LYS A 88 3.08 -10.64 -5.87
C LYS A 88 3.38 -10.62 -4.38
N TRP A 89 2.50 -10.06 -3.57
CA TRP A 89 2.76 -9.80 -2.15
C TRP A 89 2.09 -10.79 -1.18
N GLU A 90 1.36 -11.77 -1.69
CA GLU A 90 0.61 -12.75 -0.88
C GLU A 90 1.47 -13.44 0.19
N LYS A 91 2.69 -13.81 -0.16
CA LYS A 91 3.61 -14.56 0.72
C LYS A 91 4.54 -13.67 1.53
N PHE A 92 4.47 -12.35 1.35
CA PHE A 92 5.35 -11.42 2.05
C PHE A 92 4.74 -10.98 3.38
N THR A 93 5.56 -10.89 4.41
CA THR A 93 5.15 -10.34 5.71
C THR A 93 5.08 -8.82 5.65
N GLY A 94 4.41 -8.20 6.63
CA GLY A 94 4.39 -6.76 6.78
C GLY A 94 5.79 -6.16 6.93
N THR A 95 6.68 -6.84 7.65
CA THR A 95 8.08 -6.41 7.81
C THR A 95 8.83 -6.44 6.49
N GLU A 96 8.66 -7.48 5.69
CA GLU A 96 9.29 -7.58 4.36
C GLU A 96 8.79 -6.48 3.42
N MET A 97 7.49 -6.19 3.44
CA MET A 97 6.91 -5.10 2.64
C MET A 97 7.41 -3.72 3.10
N LYS A 98 7.50 -3.52 4.41
CA LYS A 98 8.09 -2.32 5.01
C LYS A 98 9.52 -2.12 4.49
N ASN A 99 10.36 -3.14 4.58
CA ASN A 99 11.75 -3.09 4.14
C ASN A 99 11.85 -2.80 2.64
N ALA A 100 10.99 -3.40 1.83
CA ALA A 100 10.94 -3.15 0.39
C ALA A 100 10.61 -1.68 0.09
N SER A 101 9.58 -1.13 0.72
CA SER A 101 9.18 0.27 0.51
C SER A 101 10.24 1.26 0.99
N HIS A 102 10.92 0.98 2.08
CA HIS A 102 11.97 1.83 2.63
C HIS A 102 13.21 1.91 1.73
N GLY A 103 13.39 0.95 0.85
CA GLY A 103 14.49 0.96 -0.14
C GLY A 103 14.15 1.69 -1.44
N GLU A 104 12.95 2.22 -1.59
CA GLU A 104 12.50 2.85 -2.82
C GLU A 104 12.57 4.37 -2.79
N ALA A 105 12.71 4.99 -3.97
CA ALA A 105 12.83 6.44 -4.11
C ALA A 105 11.70 7.24 -3.45
N PRO A 106 10.42 6.82 -3.56
CA PRO A 106 9.33 7.53 -2.90
C PRO A 106 9.54 7.70 -1.39
N TRP A 107 10.03 6.67 -0.73
CA TRP A 107 10.34 6.73 0.69
C TRP A 107 11.57 7.57 0.98
N ILE A 108 12.69 7.26 0.29
CA ILE A 108 14.00 7.85 0.55
C ILE A 108 14.00 9.37 0.33
N ALA A 109 13.32 9.83 -0.72
CA ALA A 109 13.30 11.24 -1.12
C ALA A 109 12.27 12.08 -0.36
N THR A 110 11.47 11.47 0.52
CA THR A 110 10.42 12.17 1.29
C THR A 110 10.85 12.27 2.74
N LYS A 111 10.59 13.41 3.36
CA LYS A 111 10.83 13.59 4.80
C LYS A 111 9.74 12.95 5.64
N GLN A 112 10.06 12.63 6.90
CA GLN A 112 9.12 12.08 7.86
C GLN A 112 7.85 12.95 7.93
N ASP A 113 6.69 12.30 7.91
CA ASP A 113 5.35 12.88 7.99
C ASP A 113 4.93 13.76 6.81
N GLU A 114 5.73 13.84 5.76
CA GLU A 114 5.38 14.57 4.54
C GLU A 114 4.68 13.68 3.50
N VAL A 115 3.96 14.34 2.59
CA VAL A 115 3.31 13.69 1.46
C VAL A 115 4.35 13.21 0.45
N ILE A 116 4.21 11.97 0.02
CA ILE A 116 5.08 11.36 -0.98
C ILE A 116 4.59 11.74 -2.37
N ASP A 117 5.47 12.37 -3.17
CA ASP A 117 5.16 12.73 -4.56
C ASP A 117 5.06 11.46 -5.42
N TYR A 118 3.93 11.29 -6.09
CA TYR A 118 3.71 10.17 -7.02
C TYR A 118 4.75 10.09 -8.14
N ASN A 119 5.27 11.21 -8.59
CA ASN A 119 6.28 11.23 -9.66
C ASN A 119 7.56 10.49 -9.28
N LEU A 120 7.82 10.30 -7.99
CA LEU A 120 8.96 9.50 -7.53
C LEU A 120 8.82 8.00 -7.88
N ALA A 121 7.62 7.55 -8.26
CA ALA A 121 7.42 6.18 -8.73
C ALA A 121 8.29 5.84 -9.95
N TYR A 122 8.56 6.82 -10.80
CA TYR A 122 9.38 6.63 -12.00
C TYR A 122 10.87 6.37 -11.71
N TYR A 123 11.30 6.62 -10.48
CA TYR A 123 12.71 6.48 -10.07
C TYR A 123 12.99 5.25 -9.23
N ARG A 124 11.97 4.43 -8.92
CA ARG A 124 12.12 3.28 -8.02
C ARG A 124 13.16 2.27 -8.49
N ASN A 125 13.11 1.89 -9.75
CA ASN A 125 14.01 0.88 -10.32
C ASN A 125 15.47 1.36 -10.37
N LYS A 126 15.69 2.63 -10.65
CA LYS A 126 17.03 3.23 -10.68
C LYS A 126 17.72 3.19 -9.33
N TYR A 127 16.95 3.46 -8.25
CA TYR A 127 17.48 3.36 -6.89
C TYR A 127 17.75 1.92 -6.48
N GLY A 128 16.89 1.00 -6.86
CA GLY A 128 17.09 -0.42 -6.60
C GLY A 128 18.34 -0.98 -7.30
N GLU A 129 18.62 -0.53 -8.50
CA GLU A 129 19.82 -0.88 -9.23
C GLU A 129 21.08 -0.29 -8.59
N MET A 130 21.04 0.95 -8.15
CA MET A 130 22.15 1.61 -7.47
C MET A 130 22.44 1.00 -6.09
N ALA A 131 21.44 0.55 -5.39
CA ALA A 131 21.60 -0.08 -4.07
C ALA A 131 22.21 -1.50 -4.14
N LYS A 132 22.27 -2.10 -5.32
CA LYS A 132 22.88 -3.41 -5.57
C LYS A 132 24.36 -3.31 -5.99
N ILE A 133 24.83 -2.14 -6.24
CA ILE A 133 26.22 -1.85 -6.60
C ILE A 133 27.00 -1.55 -5.30
#